data_023dead4f78f5920059256855135fde3
#
_entry.id   023dead4f78f5920059256855135fde3
#
_cell.length_a   1.000
_cell.length_b   1.000
_cell.length_c   1.000
_cell.angle_alpha   90.00
_cell.angle_beta   90.00
_cell.angle_gamma   90.00
#
_symmetry.space_group_name_H-M   'P 1'
#
loop_
_entity.id
_entity.type
_entity.pdbx_description
1 polymer ?
#
loop_
_entity_poly.entity_id
_entity_poly.type
_entity_poly.pdbx_seq_one_letter_code
_entity_poly.pdbx_strand_id
1 'polypeptide(L)'
;MDKIKRGSLLLCVALLGACGGPQVYRDERFASASPYRHHFQVPVAAACDGARHALLNQGYAVDDARPDHLKGTKAFQPDDDIHMVIEFSVVCTEVASGTTMYANAVQSRYDLKKSRQTAGLAVPAVGAFAVPWGATEALVKVSGETITDEDLYDRFFRRVGQILASPPK
;
A
#
# COMPACT_ATOMS: atom_id res chain seq x y z
N MET A 1 47.72 -15.63 36.97
CA MET A 1 46.27 -15.76 36.95
C MET A 1 45.56 -14.55 36.32
N ASP A 2 46.24 -13.45 36.01
CA ASP A 2 45.61 -12.20 35.48
C ASP A 2 45.41 -12.09 33.97
N LYS A 3 46.03 -12.97 33.17
CA LYS A 3 45.88 -12.95 31.69
C LYS A 3 44.56 -13.54 31.22
N ILE A 4 43.92 -14.42 31.97
CA ILE A 4 42.62 -15.06 31.59
C ILE A 4 41.44 -14.11 31.81
N LYS A 5 41.51 -13.22 32.82
CA LYS A 5 40.43 -12.26 33.09
C LYS A 5 40.31 -11.13 32.06
N ARG A 6 41.43 -10.74 31.42
CA ARG A 6 41.43 -9.67 30.36
C ARG A 6 40.88 -10.15 29.03
N GLY A 7 41.03 -11.42 28.69
CA GLY A 7 40.48 -12.04 27.47
C GLY A 7 38.97 -12.20 27.51
N SER A 8 38.39 -12.48 28.68
CA SER A 8 36.94 -12.68 28.86
C SER A 8 36.16 -11.36 28.80
N LEU A 9 36.78 -10.25 29.22
CA LEU A 9 36.17 -8.91 29.19
C LEU A 9 36.09 -8.31 27.77
N LEU A 10 37.10 -8.63 26.93
CA LEU A 10 37.12 -8.15 25.52
C LEU A 10 36.12 -8.89 24.63
N LEU A 11 35.76 -10.14 24.94
CA LEU A 11 34.75 -10.91 24.16
C LEU A 11 33.32 -10.43 24.41
N CYS A 12 32.99 -9.87 25.57
CA CYS A 12 31.64 -9.38 25.88
C CYS A 12 31.30 -8.03 25.20
N VAL A 13 32.30 -7.24 24.82
CA VAL A 13 32.05 -5.93 24.17
C VAL A 13 31.69 -6.05 22.69
N ALA A 14 32.06 -7.14 22.04
CA ALA A 14 31.84 -7.38 20.61
C ALA A 14 30.38 -7.78 20.25
N LEU A 15 29.52 -8.08 21.24
CA LEU A 15 28.16 -8.59 21.03
C LEU A 15 27.04 -7.51 21.09
N LEU A 16 27.37 -6.24 21.29
CA LEU A 16 26.39 -5.15 21.45
C LEU A 16 26.06 -4.40 20.15
N GLY A 17 26.52 -4.84 18.99
CA GLY A 17 26.44 -4.10 17.73
C GLY A 17 25.32 -4.48 16.75
N ALA A 18 24.39 -5.40 17.07
CA ALA A 18 23.53 -6.03 16.06
C ALA A 18 22.02 -5.83 16.26
N CYS A 19 21.54 -4.67 16.71
CA CYS A 19 20.12 -4.32 16.76
C CYS A 19 19.75 -3.17 15.82
N GLY A 20 20.13 -3.26 14.53
CA GLY A 20 19.58 -2.40 13.48
C GLY A 20 18.44 -3.14 12.79
N GLY A 21 17.17 -2.71 12.99
CA GLY A 21 16.05 -3.20 12.21
C GLY A 21 16.22 -2.88 10.71
N PRO A 22 15.45 -3.53 9.81
CA PRO A 22 15.55 -3.31 8.38
C PRO A 22 15.24 -1.84 8.04
N GLN A 23 16.20 -1.16 7.39
CA GLN A 23 16.09 0.26 7.01
C GLN A 23 15.75 0.36 5.52
N VAL A 24 14.48 0.14 5.18
CA VAL A 24 13.96 0.09 3.81
C VAL A 24 14.17 1.40 3.01
N TYR A 25 14.25 2.56 3.68
CA TYR A 25 14.44 3.86 3.04
C TYR A 25 15.83 4.08 2.43
N ARG A 26 16.83 3.25 2.76
CA ARG A 26 18.19 3.37 2.21
C ARG A 26 18.28 3.01 0.73
N ASP A 27 17.35 2.20 0.26
CA ASP A 27 17.32 1.73 -1.13
C ASP A 27 16.46 2.63 -2.02
N GLU A 28 15.84 3.69 -1.44
CA GLU A 28 15.04 4.66 -2.19
C GLU A 28 15.93 5.49 -3.14
N ARG A 29 15.65 5.36 -4.43
CA ARG A 29 16.35 6.08 -5.50
C ARG A 29 15.41 7.06 -6.17
N PHE A 30 15.59 8.34 -5.91
CA PHE A 30 14.85 9.43 -6.57
C PHE A 30 15.40 9.65 -7.98
N ALA A 31 15.17 8.70 -8.89
CA ALA A 31 15.64 8.76 -10.27
C ALA A 31 14.79 9.73 -11.10
N SER A 32 15.40 10.34 -12.12
CA SER A 32 14.71 11.26 -13.04
C SER A 32 13.71 10.55 -13.96
N ALA A 33 14.01 9.30 -14.36
CA ALA A 33 13.09 8.43 -15.08
C ALA A 33 12.22 7.66 -14.08
N SER A 34 10.92 7.57 -14.33
CA SER A 34 9.97 6.89 -13.44
C SER A 34 8.83 6.29 -14.27
N PRO A 35 8.49 5.01 -14.08
CA PRO A 35 7.32 4.40 -14.71
C PRO A 35 6.01 4.98 -14.17
N TYR A 36 6.05 5.67 -13.03
CA TYR A 36 4.89 6.21 -12.34
C TYR A 36 4.35 7.51 -12.92
N ARG A 37 4.85 7.98 -14.09
CA ARG A 37 4.40 9.22 -14.72
C ARG A 37 4.30 9.10 -16.23
N HIS A 38 3.30 9.80 -16.80
CA HIS A 38 3.12 9.92 -18.24
C HIS A 38 2.64 11.33 -18.60
N HIS A 39 3.01 11.81 -19.78
CA HIS A 39 2.59 13.13 -20.29
C HIS A 39 1.50 12.97 -21.35
N PHE A 40 0.39 13.72 -21.19
CA PHE A 40 -0.69 13.81 -22.15
C PHE A 40 -0.85 15.25 -22.63
N GLN A 41 -1.05 15.45 -23.94
CA GLN A 41 -1.27 16.78 -24.57
C GLN A 41 -2.74 17.19 -24.50
N VAL A 42 -3.32 17.12 -23.30
CA VAL A 42 -4.71 17.48 -23.02
C VAL A 42 -4.79 18.24 -21.69
N PRO A 43 -5.87 19.02 -21.46
CA PRO A 43 -6.09 19.68 -20.17
C PRO A 43 -6.21 18.70 -19.00
N VAL A 44 -5.87 19.16 -17.79
CA VAL A 44 -5.90 18.37 -16.54
C VAL A 44 -7.24 17.65 -16.35
N ALA A 45 -8.35 18.35 -16.54
CA ALA A 45 -9.68 17.78 -16.35
C ALA A 45 -9.93 16.58 -17.28
N ALA A 46 -9.55 16.68 -18.55
CA ALA A 46 -9.69 15.59 -19.52
C ALA A 46 -8.78 14.41 -19.18
N ALA A 47 -7.51 14.69 -18.81
CA ALA A 47 -6.57 13.64 -18.44
C ALA A 47 -7.05 12.85 -17.22
N CYS A 48 -7.48 13.54 -16.15
CA CYS A 48 -8.00 12.88 -14.95
C CYS A 48 -9.33 12.15 -15.20
N ASP A 49 -10.19 12.68 -16.04
CA ASP A 49 -11.41 11.97 -16.45
C ASP A 49 -11.10 10.69 -17.24
N GLY A 50 -10.13 10.73 -18.14
CA GLY A 50 -9.61 9.55 -18.83
C GLY A 50 -9.08 8.49 -17.88
N ALA A 51 -8.35 8.89 -16.83
CA ALA A 51 -7.87 7.99 -15.78
C ALA A 51 -9.03 7.38 -14.97
N ARG A 52 -10.04 8.19 -14.62
CA ARG A 52 -11.26 7.72 -13.96
C ARG A 52 -11.94 6.63 -14.78
N HIS A 53 -12.19 6.87 -16.05
CA HIS A 53 -12.80 5.89 -16.94
C HIS A 53 -11.93 4.64 -17.12
N ALA A 54 -10.61 4.78 -17.16
CA ALA A 54 -9.70 3.63 -17.24
C ALA A 54 -9.85 2.72 -16.02
N LEU A 55 -9.90 3.28 -14.81
CA LEU A 55 -10.08 2.53 -13.57
C LEU A 55 -11.48 1.91 -13.44
N LEU A 56 -12.54 2.68 -13.74
CA LEU A 56 -13.92 2.19 -13.73
C LEU A 56 -14.09 1.00 -14.69
N ASN A 57 -13.53 1.07 -15.90
CA ASN A 57 -13.60 0.00 -16.89
C ASN A 57 -12.86 -1.28 -16.44
N GLN A 58 -11.96 -1.18 -15.48
CA GLN A 58 -11.27 -2.32 -14.87
C GLN A 58 -11.94 -2.79 -13.57
N GLY A 59 -13.08 -2.22 -13.21
CA GLY A 59 -13.85 -2.59 -12.03
C GLY A 59 -13.29 -2.04 -10.72
N TYR A 60 -12.56 -0.94 -10.76
CA TYR A 60 -12.19 -0.21 -9.54
C TYR A 60 -13.38 0.64 -9.08
N ALA A 61 -13.63 0.67 -7.78
CA ALA A 61 -14.43 1.70 -7.16
C ALA A 61 -13.59 2.97 -7.10
N VAL A 62 -14.07 4.06 -7.69
CA VAL A 62 -13.32 5.33 -7.77
C VAL A 62 -13.93 6.34 -6.83
N ASP A 63 -13.10 6.88 -5.94
CA ASP A 63 -13.37 8.01 -5.08
C ASP A 63 -12.57 9.22 -5.59
N ASP A 64 -13.25 10.31 -5.88
CA ASP A 64 -12.69 11.51 -6.46
C ASP A 64 -13.11 12.74 -5.66
N ALA A 65 -12.37 12.99 -4.62
CA ALA A 65 -12.60 14.19 -3.83
C ALA A 65 -12.19 15.49 -4.54
N ARG A 66 -11.38 15.41 -5.62
CA ARG A 66 -10.85 16.58 -6.34
C ARG A 66 -10.72 16.33 -7.85
N PRO A 67 -10.85 17.39 -8.68
CA PRO A 67 -10.78 17.24 -10.14
C PRO A 67 -9.40 16.85 -10.68
N ASP A 68 -8.35 17.08 -9.91
CA ASP A 68 -6.94 16.82 -10.24
C ASP A 68 -6.36 15.59 -9.55
N HIS A 69 -7.15 14.91 -8.72
CA HIS A 69 -6.74 13.74 -7.96
C HIS A 69 -7.89 12.75 -7.83
N LEU A 70 -7.60 11.48 -8.05
CA LEU A 70 -8.55 10.40 -7.86
C LEU A 70 -7.89 9.19 -7.22
N LYS A 71 -8.69 8.37 -6.55
CA LYS A 71 -8.31 7.15 -5.88
C LYS A 71 -9.20 6.01 -6.36
N GLY A 72 -8.60 4.95 -6.85
CA GLY A 72 -9.31 3.75 -7.29
C GLY A 72 -8.97 2.58 -6.39
N THR A 73 -9.99 1.87 -5.90
CA THR A 73 -9.80 0.71 -5.01
C THR A 73 -10.47 -0.52 -5.61
N LYS A 74 -9.77 -1.64 -5.60
CA LYS A 74 -10.32 -2.93 -6.04
C LYS A 74 -9.87 -4.04 -5.11
N ALA A 75 -10.84 -4.80 -4.61
CA ALA A 75 -10.59 -5.97 -3.76
C ALA A 75 -10.51 -7.24 -4.58
N PHE A 76 -9.67 -8.17 -4.11
CA PHE A 76 -9.46 -9.49 -4.68
C PHE A 76 -9.45 -10.52 -3.55
N GLN A 77 -9.95 -11.71 -3.84
CA GLN A 77 -9.89 -12.85 -2.93
C GLN A 77 -9.28 -14.04 -3.70
N PRO A 78 -7.94 -14.10 -3.78
CA PRO A 78 -7.26 -15.18 -4.51
C PRO A 78 -7.40 -16.54 -3.82
N ASP A 79 -7.72 -16.56 -2.53
CA ASP A 79 -7.92 -17.74 -1.70
C ASP A 79 -8.90 -17.41 -0.56
N ASP A 80 -9.52 -18.42 0.06
CA ASP A 80 -10.58 -18.25 1.06
C ASP A 80 -10.14 -17.38 2.26
N ASP A 81 -8.88 -17.51 2.68
CA ASP A 81 -8.34 -16.77 3.83
C ASP A 81 -7.49 -15.54 3.45
N ILE A 82 -7.33 -15.25 2.14
CA ILE A 82 -6.47 -14.17 1.67
C ILE A 82 -7.33 -13.09 0.99
N HIS A 83 -7.38 -11.93 1.61
CA HIS A 83 -7.98 -10.74 1.03
C HIS A 83 -6.91 -9.76 0.60
N MET A 84 -6.95 -9.35 -0.65
CA MET A 84 -6.01 -8.39 -1.22
C MET A 84 -6.75 -7.16 -1.75
N VAL A 85 -6.15 -6.00 -1.58
CA VAL A 85 -6.70 -4.74 -2.10
C VAL A 85 -5.61 -4.05 -2.90
N ILE A 86 -5.93 -3.66 -4.14
CA ILE A 86 -5.10 -2.73 -4.91
C ILE A 86 -5.74 -1.36 -4.86
N GLU A 87 -4.95 -0.39 -4.44
CA GLU A 87 -5.31 1.01 -4.40
C GLU A 87 -4.45 1.79 -5.39
N PHE A 88 -5.09 2.40 -6.39
CA PHE A 88 -4.48 3.37 -7.30
C PHE A 88 -4.68 4.79 -6.76
N SER A 89 -3.61 5.57 -6.73
CA SER A 89 -3.64 7.01 -6.49
C SER A 89 -3.14 7.70 -7.75
N VAL A 90 -3.95 8.58 -8.35
CA VAL A 90 -3.62 9.31 -9.57
C VAL A 90 -3.69 10.81 -9.30
N VAL A 91 -2.64 11.52 -9.72
CA VAL A 91 -2.55 12.97 -9.63
C VAL A 91 -2.26 13.55 -11.02
N CYS A 92 -3.03 14.53 -11.45
CA CYS A 92 -2.86 15.20 -12.72
C CYS A 92 -2.36 16.63 -12.48
N THR A 93 -1.20 16.96 -13.04
CA THR A 93 -0.55 18.26 -12.84
C THR A 93 -0.47 18.98 -14.18
N GLU A 94 -0.92 20.23 -14.22
CA GLU A 94 -0.80 21.09 -15.39
C GLU A 94 0.66 21.42 -15.70
N VAL A 95 1.01 21.35 -16.97
CA VAL A 95 2.31 21.77 -17.49
C VAL A 95 2.10 22.54 -18.80
N ALA A 96 3.11 23.29 -19.27
CA ALA A 96 2.98 24.17 -20.42
C ALA A 96 2.46 23.47 -21.70
N SER A 97 2.72 22.16 -21.87
CA SER A 97 2.34 21.37 -23.05
C SER A 97 1.16 20.41 -22.80
N GLY A 98 0.43 20.56 -21.69
CA GLY A 98 -0.70 19.68 -21.35
C GLY A 98 -0.70 19.22 -19.88
N THR A 99 -0.74 17.94 -19.65
CA THR A 99 -0.84 17.35 -18.31
C THR A 99 0.22 16.29 -18.07
N THR A 100 0.94 16.38 -16.97
CA THR A 100 1.70 15.23 -16.44
C THR A 100 0.85 14.50 -15.42
N MET A 101 0.56 13.24 -15.70
CA MET A 101 -0.17 12.34 -14.82
C MET A 101 0.82 11.48 -14.04
N TYR A 102 0.66 11.45 -12.73
CA TYR A 102 1.37 10.55 -11.83
C TYR A 102 0.39 9.47 -11.36
N ALA A 103 0.81 8.22 -11.37
CA ALA A 103 0.02 7.10 -10.87
C ALA A 103 0.88 6.24 -9.96
N ASN A 104 0.34 5.87 -8.80
CA ASN A 104 0.97 4.93 -7.87
C ASN A 104 -0.06 3.87 -7.48
N ALA A 105 0.35 2.62 -7.50
CA ALA A 105 -0.50 1.49 -7.09
C ALA A 105 0.13 0.79 -5.88
N VAL A 106 -0.67 0.63 -4.83
CA VAL A 106 -0.29 -0.08 -3.60
C VAL A 106 -1.14 -1.33 -3.48
N GLN A 107 -0.48 -2.47 -3.34
CA GLN A 107 -1.12 -3.73 -3.03
C GLN A 107 -1.06 -3.97 -1.53
N SER A 108 -2.20 -4.22 -0.90
CA SER A 108 -2.31 -4.52 0.53
C SER A 108 -2.92 -5.88 0.73
N ARG A 109 -2.35 -6.66 1.67
CA ARG A 109 -2.88 -7.94 2.10
C ARG A 109 -3.55 -7.79 3.46
N TYR A 110 -4.71 -8.42 3.60
CA TYR A 110 -5.47 -8.49 4.83
C TYR A 110 -5.69 -9.95 5.21
N ASP A 111 -5.44 -10.28 6.46
CA ASP A 111 -5.72 -11.60 7.02
C ASP A 111 -6.90 -11.50 7.99
N LEU A 112 -7.73 -12.54 8.00
CA LEU A 112 -8.83 -12.66 8.96
C LEU A 112 -8.26 -13.09 10.31
N LYS A 113 -8.25 -12.18 11.29
CA LYS A 113 -7.82 -12.49 12.66
C LYS A 113 -9.01 -12.64 13.58
N LYS A 114 -9.10 -13.80 14.23
CA LYS A 114 -10.04 -14.05 15.31
C LYS A 114 -9.54 -13.38 16.59
N SER A 115 -10.11 -12.25 16.95
CA SER A 115 -9.84 -11.63 18.24
C SER A 115 -10.69 -12.28 19.31
N ARG A 116 -10.05 -13.00 20.23
CA ARG A 116 -10.71 -13.42 21.47
C ARG A 116 -10.63 -12.25 22.43
N GLN A 117 -11.68 -11.44 22.50
CA GLN A 117 -11.83 -10.49 23.61
C GLN A 117 -12.20 -11.29 24.85
N THR A 118 -11.21 -11.57 25.70
CA THR A 118 -11.46 -11.92 27.09
C THR A 118 -11.87 -10.66 27.83
N ALA A 119 -13.18 -10.40 27.91
CA ALA A 119 -13.69 -9.43 28.85
C ALA A 119 -13.53 -10.02 30.26
N GLY A 120 -12.38 -9.78 30.88
CA GLY A 120 -12.11 -10.12 32.28
C GLY A 120 -12.93 -9.17 33.17
N LEU A 121 -14.10 -9.60 33.59
CA LEU A 121 -14.71 -9.06 34.80
C LEU A 121 -13.93 -9.64 35.98
N ALA A 122 -12.99 -8.87 36.49
CA ALA A 122 -12.36 -9.18 37.77
C ALA A 122 -13.41 -8.99 38.88
N VAL A 123 -14.06 -10.09 39.29
CA VAL A 123 -14.86 -10.13 40.50
C VAL A 123 -13.93 -10.59 41.62
N PRO A 124 -13.70 -9.75 42.67
CA PRO A 124 -12.62 -10.00 43.65
C PRO A 124 -12.88 -11.12 44.64
N ALA A 125 -13.86 -11.99 44.49
CA ALA A 125 -14.23 -12.91 45.54
C ALA A 125 -14.46 -14.39 45.16
N VAL A 126 -14.58 -14.76 43.88
CA VAL A 126 -14.80 -16.19 43.53
C VAL A 126 -14.21 -16.40 42.13
N GLY A 127 -13.22 -17.26 42.04
CA GLY A 127 -12.47 -17.73 40.89
C GLY A 127 -12.88 -17.14 39.52
N ALA A 128 -11.93 -16.52 38.84
CA ALA A 128 -12.12 -15.90 37.54
C ALA A 128 -12.57 -16.93 36.49
N PHE A 129 -13.85 -16.93 36.13
CA PHE A 129 -14.36 -17.62 34.95
C PHE A 129 -14.31 -16.62 33.79
N ALA A 130 -13.36 -16.78 32.90
CA ALA A 130 -13.34 -16.09 31.62
C ALA A 130 -14.42 -16.73 30.73
N VAL A 131 -15.56 -16.05 30.55
CA VAL A 131 -16.55 -16.46 29.56
C VAL A 131 -16.14 -15.83 28.23
N PRO A 132 -15.80 -16.60 27.17
CA PRO A 132 -15.50 -16.05 25.86
C PRO A 132 -16.81 -15.57 25.21
N TRP A 133 -17.10 -14.29 25.35
CA TRP A 133 -18.22 -13.64 24.63
C TRP A 133 -17.71 -13.20 23.25
N GLY A 134 -18.10 -13.96 22.21
CA GLY A 134 -18.00 -13.57 20.81
C GLY A 134 -16.57 -13.50 20.26
N ALA A 135 -16.23 -14.41 19.38
CA ALA A 135 -15.09 -14.21 18.47
C ALA A 135 -15.47 -13.15 17.45
N THR A 136 -14.94 -11.94 17.58
CA THR A 136 -15.08 -10.93 16.54
C THR A 136 -13.98 -11.20 15.51
N GLU A 137 -14.37 -11.64 14.32
CA GLU A 137 -13.45 -11.76 13.19
C GLU A 137 -13.24 -10.37 12.59
N ALA A 138 -11.99 -9.94 12.50
CA ALA A 138 -11.63 -8.66 11.91
C ALA A 138 -10.57 -8.87 10.82
N LEU A 139 -10.79 -8.23 9.67
CA LEU A 139 -9.77 -8.11 8.62
C LEU A 139 -8.69 -7.15 9.09
N VAL A 140 -7.48 -7.64 9.27
CA VAL A 140 -6.33 -6.85 9.69
C VAL A 140 -5.34 -6.74 8.55
N LYS A 141 -4.97 -5.51 8.19
CA LYS A 141 -3.90 -5.27 7.21
C LYS A 141 -2.59 -5.82 7.77
N VAL A 142 -1.98 -6.77 7.07
CA VAL A 142 -0.73 -7.43 7.48
C VAL A 142 0.46 -7.01 6.65
N SER A 143 0.24 -6.53 5.42
CA SER A 143 1.28 -5.97 4.57
C SER A 143 0.70 -4.94 3.60
N GLY A 144 1.59 -4.11 3.05
CA GLY A 144 1.28 -3.19 1.97
C GLY A 144 2.59 -2.77 1.32
N GLU A 145 2.64 -2.86 0.00
CA GLU A 145 3.80 -2.49 -0.79
C GLU A 145 3.38 -1.81 -2.09
N THR A 146 4.23 -0.92 -2.59
CA THR A 146 4.03 -0.32 -3.91
C THR A 146 4.29 -1.38 -4.98
N ILE A 147 3.39 -1.48 -5.95
CA ILE A 147 3.61 -2.31 -7.13
C ILE A 147 4.65 -1.61 -8.00
N THR A 148 5.78 -2.28 -8.22
CA THR A 148 6.90 -1.76 -9.00
C THR A 148 6.94 -2.31 -10.43
N ASP A 149 5.97 -3.14 -10.81
CA ASP A 149 5.83 -3.70 -12.16
C ASP A 149 5.53 -2.59 -13.17
N GLU A 150 6.52 -2.24 -14.01
CA GLU A 150 6.41 -1.22 -15.05
C GLU A 150 5.31 -1.54 -16.06
N ASP A 151 5.07 -2.80 -16.39
CA ASP A 151 4.02 -3.23 -17.32
C ASP A 151 2.62 -2.85 -16.83
N LEU A 152 2.39 -2.81 -15.52
CA LEU A 152 1.12 -2.37 -14.96
C LEU A 152 0.85 -0.91 -15.32
N TYR A 153 1.85 -0.04 -15.13
CA TYR A 153 1.73 1.39 -15.40
C TYR A 153 1.63 1.67 -16.90
N ASP A 154 2.38 0.97 -17.72
CA ASP A 154 2.31 1.06 -19.18
C ASP A 154 0.92 0.68 -19.70
N ARG A 155 0.33 -0.38 -19.19
CA ARG A 155 -1.05 -0.77 -19.53
C ARG A 155 -2.06 0.28 -19.09
N PHE A 156 -1.90 0.83 -17.89
CA PHE A 156 -2.76 1.88 -17.38
C PHE A 156 -2.69 3.14 -18.25
N PHE A 157 -1.51 3.71 -18.47
CA PHE A 157 -1.33 4.94 -19.26
C PHE A 157 -1.75 4.74 -20.72
N ARG A 158 -1.47 3.59 -21.31
CA ARG A 158 -1.95 3.25 -22.66
C ARG A 158 -3.47 3.22 -22.72
N ARG A 159 -4.13 2.68 -21.70
CA ARG A 159 -5.60 2.68 -21.65
C ARG A 159 -6.17 4.08 -21.51
N VAL A 160 -5.58 4.92 -20.69
CA VAL A 160 -5.94 6.35 -20.61
C VAL A 160 -5.80 7.02 -21.98
N GLY A 161 -4.67 6.84 -22.66
CA GLY A 161 -4.45 7.40 -24.00
C GLY A 161 -5.49 6.95 -25.03
N GLN A 162 -5.90 5.67 -25.01
CA GLN A 162 -6.98 5.17 -25.89
C GLN A 162 -8.32 5.84 -25.60
N ILE A 163 -8.65 6.07 -24.33
CA ILE A 163 -9.90 6.75 -23.94
C ILE A 163 -9.87 8.22 -24.40
N LEU A 164 -8.74 8.90 -24.21
CA LEU A 164 -8.58 10.28 -24.64
C LEU A 164 -8.66 10.45 -26.17
N ALA A 165 -8.17 9.47 -26.94
CA ALA A 165 -8.25 9.47 -28.40
C ALA A 165 -9.67 9.15 -28.93
N SER A 166 -10.50 8.48 -28.13
CA SER A 166 -11.86 8.10 -28.50
C SER A 166 -12.81 8.37 -27.33
N PRO A 167 -13.12 9.64 -27.07
CA PRO A 167 -14.00 9.99 -25.94
C PRO A 167 -15.37 9.32 -26.13
N PRO A 168 -16.01 8.88 -25.03
CA PRO A 168 -17.35 8.29 -25.10
C PRO A 168 -18.34 9.28 -25.70
N LYS A 169 -19.19 8.76 -26.60
CA LYS A 169 -20.29 9.52 -27.22
C LYS A 169 -21.35 9.86 -26.17
#